data_fa9de3b510f48623e6893c705dc0cbe8
#
_entry.id   fa9de3b510f48623e6893c705dc0cbe8
#
_cell.length_a   1.000
_cell.length_b   1.000
_cell.length_c   1.000
_cell.angle_alpha   90.00
_cell.angle_beta   90.00
_cell.angle_gamma   90.00
#
_symmetry.space_group_name_H-M   'P 1'
#
loop_
_entity.id
_entity.type
_entity.pdbx_description
1 polymer ?
#
loop_
_entity_poly.entity_id
_entity_poly.type
_entity_poly.pdbx_seq_one_letter_code
_entity_poly.pdbx_strand_id
1 'polypeptide(L)'
;LAWSGAVSIAVAGVMLIAFVLPWLLAPQDDQEGAFSLTRRRDQQRIALWGSVVLVSLYLVLTWVLLLTSIDAVNFEAHELYGAPFLAAAGAGLFTYTRRKDDATVTLRLLGGAVVVSLLGMAFAPDGFGRDSTTLVSQHLTRGHIVWMSLPLLTLAVAPVAREVVRQAQTARSKGSLKRIPLGAHIVHVGLLVLLLGHLSTTVLVDRGDASHRVSLVKDEVIVHDGLGLEFVGLEIESTGLEVGDGFIGVRINVYEMDGTTVGARIGEVVPGTLRFDSQGIPRSEVATLTRLTGDVVFIFDGSQAGSLMSSAGSGGLEQIELVRVTVYNLPHSHLVWAGWCAMMGGMALVSWAGMGRVEKLVKGKPVKQPEEE
;
A
#
# COMPACT_ATOMS: atom_id res chain seq x y z
N LEU A 1 -15.34 -6.33 16.90
CA LEU A 1 -13.91 -6.54 16.57
C LEU A 1 -13.45 -7.97 16.90
N ALA A 2 -13.78 -8.56 18.06
CA ALA A 2 -13.37 -9.92 18.43
C ALA A 2 -13.91 -11.00 17.46
N TRP A 3 -15.14 -10.86 16.96
CA TRP A 3 -15.73 -11.80 15.99
C TRP A 3 -15.08 -11.74 14.62
N SER A 4 -14.72 -10.54 14.13
CA SER A 4 -14.03 -10.39 12.85
C SER A 4 -12.63 -10.99 12.89
N GLY A 5 -11.93 -10.89 14.04
CA GLY A 5 -10.63 -11.51 14.26
C GLY A 5 -10.68 -13.04 14.21
N ALA A 6 -11.61 -13.62 14.95
CA ALA A 6 -11.81 -15.08 14.96
C ALA A 6 -12.15 -15.63 13.56
N VAL A 7 -13.01 -14.92 12.80
CA VAL A 7 -13.37 -15.30 11.43
C VAL A 7 -12.16 -15.26 10.52
N SER A 8 -11.32 -14.22 10.59
CA SER A 8 -10.14 -14.11 9.70
C SER A 8 -9.06 -15.14 10.03
N ILE A 9 -8.84 -15.45 11.32
CA ILE A 9 -7.95 -16.55 11.72
C ILE A 9 -8.48 -17.89 11.22
N ALA A 10 -9.80 -18.12 11.36
CA ALA A 10 -10.44 -19.32 10.84
C ALA A 10 -10.30 -19.42 9.31
N VAL A 11 -10.51 -18.31 8.56
CA VAL A 11 -10.34 -18.28 7.11
C VAL A 11 -8.88 -18.56 6.72
N ALA A 12 -7.92 -17.92 7.38
CA ALA A 12 -6.50 -18.18 7.14
C ALA A 12 -6.13 -19.64 7.43
N GLY A 13 -6.66 -20.20 8.53
CA GLY A 13 -6.48 -21.60 8.89
C GLY A 13 -7.09 -22.56 7.87
N VAL A 14 -8.31 -22.30 7.40
CA VAL A 14 -8.98 -23.08 6.37
C VAL A 14 -8.22 -22.98 5.04
N MET A 15 -7.76 -21.80 4.64
CA MET A 15 -6.93 -21.64 3.44
C MET A 15 -5.63 -22.43 3.56
N LEU A 16 -4.93 -22.33 4.70
CA LEU A 16 -3.71 -23.10 4.94
C LEU A 16 -3.96 -24.59 4.83
N ILE A 17 -5.01 -25.10 5.50
CA ILE A 17 -5.39 -26.52 5.46
C ILE A 17 -5.77 -26.92 4.03
N ALA A 18 -6.63 -26.16 3.36
CA ALA A 18 -7.08 -26.46 2.00
C ALA A 18 -5.94 -26.57 0.96
N PHE A 19 -4.84 -25.87 1.22
CA PHE A 19 -3.68 -25.90 0.33
C PHE A 19 -2.60 -26.89 0.76
N VAL A 20 -2.36 -27.03 2.07
CA VAL A 20 -1.34 -27.93 2.60
C VAL A 20 -1.83 -29.39 2.58
N LEU A 21 -3.10 -29.63 2.88
CA LEU A 21 -3.66 -30.99 2.96
C LEU A 21 -3.59 -31.78 1.64
N PRO A 22 -3.97 -31.22 0.47
CA PRO A 22 -3.81 -31.91 -0.81
C PRO A 22 -2.35 -32.23 -1.15
N TRP A 23 -1.41 -31.37 -0.72
CA TRP A 23 0.01 -31.62 -0.92
C TRP A 23 0.52 -32.76 -0.02
N LEU A 24 0.05 -32.82 1.23
CA LEU A 24 0.39 -33.92 2.15
C LEU A 24 -0.26 -35.26 1.74
N LEU A 25 -1.45 -35.21 1.15
CA LEU A 25 -2.22 -36.37 0.75
C LEU A 25 -1.96 -36.80 -0.71
N ALA A 26 -1.28 -35.96 -1.51
CA ALA A 26 -0.92 -36.32 -2.88
C ALA A 26 -0.03 -37.58 -2.85
N PRO A 27 -0.34 -38.64 -3.67
CA PRO A 27 0.53 -39.77 -3.79
C PRO A 27 1.94 -39.29 -4.14
N GLN A 28 2.91 -39.64 -3.34
CA GLN A 28 4.31 -39.42 -3.69
C GLN A 28 4.62 -40.37 -4.82
N ASP A 29 4.73 -39.84 -6.04
CA ASP A 29 5.14 -40.65 -7.19
C ASP A 29 6.61 -41.01 -6.95
N ASP A 30 6.87 -42.27 -6.64
CA ASP A 30 8.20 -42.80 -6.27
C ASP A 30 9.27 -42.59 -7.36
N GLN A 31 8.86 -42.08 -8.54
CA GLN A 31 9.73 -41.67 -9.63
C GLN A 31 10.19 -40.22 -9.58
N GLU A 32 9.72 -39.42 -8.65
CA GLU A 32 10.19 -38.02 -8.50
C GLU A 32 11.53 -38.00 -7.75
N GLY A 33 12.63 -37.83 -8.50
CA GLY A 33 13.97 -37.65 -7.92
C GLY A 33 14.02 -36.53 -6.91
N ALA A 34 15.07 -36.51 -6.05
CA ALA A 34 15.26 -35.53 -4.96
C ALA A 34 14.91 -34.11 -5.37
N PHE A 35 14.29 -33.34 -4.45
CA PHE A 35 13.95 -31.93 -4.61
C PHE A 35 15.18 -31.11 -5.05
N SER A 36 14.99 -30.25 -6.05
CA SER A 36 16.07 -29.39 -6.55
C SER A 36 15.57 -28.02 -6.96
N LEU A 37 16.19 -26.98 -6.39
CA LEU A 37 15.92 -25.57 -6.74
C LEU A 37 16.23 -25.24 -8.21
N THR A 38 17.06 -26.03 -8.88
CA THR A 38 17.36 -25.87 -10.31
C THR A 38 16.33 -26.53 -11.21
N ARG A 39 15.37 -27.27 -10.63
CA ARG A 39 14.29 -27.90 -11.38
C ARG A 39 13.08 -26.95 -11.45
N ARG A 40 12.62 -26.67 -12.66
CA ARG A 40 11.49 -25.76 -12.92
C ARG A 40 10.23 -26.13 -12.13
N ARG A 41 9.87 -27.41 -12.10
CA ARG A 41 8.67 -27.89 -11.38
C ARG A 41 8.72 -27.57 -9.89
N ASP A 42 9.89 -27.76 -9.28
CA ASP A 42 10.08 -27.51 -7.86
C ASP A 42 10.05 -26.02 -7.55
N GLN A 43 10.64 -25.18 -8.40
CA GLN A 43 10.51 -23.70 -8.28
C GLN A 43 9.06 -23.24 -8.36
N GLN A 44 8.25 -23.80 -9.26
CA GLN A 44 6.84 -23.46 -9.38
C GLN A 44 6.02 -23.90 -8.17
N ARG A 45 6.29 -25.09 -7.66
CA ARG A 45 5.68 -25.58 -6.41
C ARG A 45 6.00 -24.65 -5.26
N ILE A 46 7.26 -24.27 -5.07
CA ILE A 46 7.64 -23.29 -4.02
C ILE A 46 6.95 -21.96 -4.24
N ALA A 47 6.95 -21.42 -5.45
CA ALA A 47 6.32 -20.11 -5.72
C ALA A 47 4.82 -20.16 -5.40
N LEU A 48 4.12 -21.22 -5.76
CA LEU A 48 2.68 -21.35 -5.48
C LEU A 48 2.42 -21.58 -4.00
N TRP A 49 2.99 -22.63 -3.44
CA TRP A 49 2.76 -23.04 -2.05
C TRP A 49 3.33 -22.02 -1.06
N GLY A 50 4.53 -21.53 -1.34
CA GLY A 50 5.17 -20.48 -0.54
C GLY A 50 4.33 -19.21 -0.51
N SER A 51 3.70 -18.81 -1.63
CA SER A 51 2.82 -17.63 -1.65
C SER A 51 1.59 -17.81 -0.78
N VAL A 52 0.98 -19.00 -0.77
CA VAL A 52 -0.20 -19.27 0.08
C VAL A 52 0.17 -19.26 1.55
N VAL A 53 1.23 -19.96 1.93
CA VAL A 53 1.73 -19.97 3.30
C VAL A 53 2.09 -18.55 3.75
N LEU A 54 2.77 -17.80 2.88
CA LEU A 54 3.16 -16.43 3.13
C LEU A 54 1.94 -15.52 3.42
N VAL A 55 0.93 -15.54 2.54
CA VAL A 55 -0.30 -14.75 2.73
C VAL A 55 -1.01 -15.14 4.01
N SER A 56 -1.11 -16.44 4.31
CA SER A 56 -1.73 -16.92 5.54
C SER A 56 -0.98 -16.46 6.79
N LEU A 57 0.34 -16.55 6.79
CA LEU A 57 1.17 -16.07 7.89
C LEU A 57 1.09 -14.54 8.05
N TYR A 58 1.06 -13.80 6.95
CA TYR A 58 0.91 -12.35 6.99
C TYR A 58 -0.45 -11.93 7.58
N LEU A 59 -1.52 -12.62 7.20
CA LEU A 59 -2.85 -12.38 7.81
C LEU A 59 -2.85 -12.68 9.32
N VAL A 60 -2.24 -13.78 9.74
CA VAL A 60 -2.10 -14.10 11.17
C VAL A 60 -1.28 -13.03 11.89
N LEU A 61 -0.15 -12.61 11.33
CA LEU A 61 0.67 -11.54 11.88
C LEU A 61 -0.12 -10.24 12.03
N THR A 62 -0.84 -9.83 10.98
CA THR A 62 -1.69 -8.62 11.01
C THR A 62 -2.70 -8.68 12.15
N TRP A 63 -3.36 -9.83 12.34
CA TRP A 63 -4.32 -10.01 13.42
C TRP A 63 -3.66 -10.02 14.80
N VAL A 64 -2.50 -10.65 14.94
CA VAL A 64 -1.75 -10.62 16.22
C VAL A 64 -1.40 -9.17 16.57
N LEU A 65 -0.87 -8.39 15.63
CA LEU A 65 -0.53 -6.99 15.86
C LEU A 65 -1.76 -6.14 16.21
N LEU A 66 -2.90 -6.35 15.54
CA LEU A 66 -4.15 -5.66 15.86
C LEU A 66 -4.69 -6.00 17.23
N LEU A 67 -4.61 -7.26 17.64
CA LEU A 67 -5.14 -7.72 18.95
C LEU A 67 -4.23 -7.35 20.13
N THR A 68 -2.93 -7.19 19.87
CA THR A 68 -1.95 -6.81 20.91
C THR A 68 -1.80 -5.31 21.05
N SER A 69 -2.25 -4.52 20.08
CA SER A 69 -2.25 -3.05 20.14
C SER A 69 -3.49 -2.56 20.87
N ILE A 70 -3.34 -2.17 22.15
CA ILE A 70 -4.49 -1.75 22.99
C ILE A 70 -4.95 -0.33 22.62
N ASP A 71 -4.03 0.58 22.30
CA ASP A 71 -4.33 2.01 22.14
C ASP A 71 -4.07 2.58 20.73
N ALA A 72 -3.23 1.93 19.93
CA ALA A 72 -2.97 2.33 18.54
C ALA A 72 -2.35 1.17 17.77
N VAL A 73 -2.59 1.10 16.46
CA VAL A 73 -1.87 0.17 15.58
C VAL A 73 -0.41 0.58 15.58
N ASN A 74 0.48 -0.31 16.02
CA ASN A 74 1.91 -0.08 15.95
C ASN A 74 2.38 -0.25 14.51
N PHE A 75 2.38 0.86 13.76
CA PHE A 75 2.77 0.88 12.35
C PHE A 75 4.21 0.41 12.15
N GLU A 76 5.13 0.78 13.05
CA GLU A 76 6.54 0.39 12.96
C GLU A 76 6.73 -1.12 13.08
N ALA A 77 6.04 -1.75 14.02
CA ALA A 77 6.06 -3.20 14.14
C ALA A 77 5.48 -3.87 12.89
N HIS A 78 4.39 -3.32 12.33
CA HIS A 78 3.78 -3.85 11.11
C HIS A 78 4.73 -3.71 9.90
N GLU A 79 5.41 -2.59 9.76
CA GLU A 79 6.41 -2.36 8.71
C GLU A 79 7.60 -3.31 8.84
N LEU A 80 8.14 -3.45 10.04
CA LEU A 80 9.28 -4.33 10.31
C LEU A 80 8.95 -5.81 10.01
N TYR A 81 7.87 -6.31 10.59
CA TYR A 81 7.47 -7.71 10.40
C TYR A 81 6.84 -7.98 9.03
N GLY A 82 6.30 -6.96 8.37
CA GLY A 82 5.73 -7.05 7.02
C GLY A 82 6.77 -7.09 5.90
N ALA A 83 7.95 -6.49 6.10
CA ALA A 83 8.97 -6.36 5.05
C ALA A 83 9.41 -7.69 4.40
N PRO A 84 9.67 -8.79 5.13
CA PRO A 84 10.00 -10.08 4.53
C PRO A 84 8.89 -10.60 3.61
N PHE A 85 7.63 -10.30 3.92
CA PHE A 85 6.48 -10.71 3.11
C PHE A 85 6.44 -9.95 1.78
N LEU A 86 6.77 -8.66 1.77
CA LEU A 86 6.89 -7.87 0.54
C LEU A 86 7.98 -8.42 -0.37
N ALA A 87 9.17 -8.69 0.20
CA ALA A 87 10.28 -9.28 -0.52
C ALA A 87 9.91 -10.64 -1.12
N ALA A 88 9.29 -11.51 -0.32
CA ALA A 88 8.87 -12.84 -0.75
C ALA A 88 7.74 -12.80 -1.78
N ALA A 89 6.80 -11.84 -1.69
CA ALA A 89 5.77 -11.63 -2.70
C ALA A 89 6.39 -11.28 -4.07
N GLY A 90 7.38 -10.38 -4.08
CA GLY A 90 8.14 -10.04 -5.30
C GLY A 90 8.84 -11.27 -5.90
N ALA A 91 9.58 -12.02 -5.08
CA ALA A 91 10.28 -13.24 -5.50
C ALA A 91 9.31 -14.33 -6.02
N GLY A 92 8.17 -14.51 -5.34
CA GLY A 92 7.12 -15.45 -5.74
C GLY A 92 6.50 -15.10 -7.09
N LEU A 93 6.11 -13.85 -7.28
CA LEU A 93 5.55 -13.35 -8.54
C LEU A 93 6.55 -13.45 -9.69
N PHE A 94 7.81 -13.10 -9.46
CA PHE A 94 8.87 -13.27 -10.43
C PHE A 94 9.03 -14.73 -10.88
N THR A 95 9.14 -15.64 -9.92
CA THR A 95 9.31 -17.08 -10.18
C THR A 95 8.10 -17.65 -10.91
N TYR A 96 6.89 -17.29 -10.48
CA TYR A 96 5.66 -17.75 -11.11
C TYR A 96 5.54 -17.29 -12.56
N THR A 97 5.84 -16.04 -12.85
CA THR A 97 5.71 -15.50 -14.21
C THR A 97 6.77 -16.03 -15.16
N ARG A 98 7.92 -16.45 -14.65
CA ARG A 98 9.00 -17.10 -15.44
C ARG A 98 8.90 -18.61 -15.53
N ARG A 99 7.74 -19.18 -15.27
CA ARG A 99 7.51 -20.63 -15.28
C ARG A 99 7.87 -21.35 -16.59
N LYS A 100 8.03 -20.62 -17.71
CA LYS A 100 8.44 -21.16 -19.01
C LYS A 100 9.92 -20.96 -19.32
N ASP A 101 10.62 -20.22 -18.48
CA ASP A 101 12.03 -19.89 -18.66
C ASP A 101 12.94 -20.91 -17.97
N ASP A 102 14.24 -20.80 -18.21
CA ASP A 102 15.25 -21.65 -17.56
C ASP A 102 15.26 -21.40 -16.05
N ALA A 103 15.17 -22.50 -15.28
CA ALA A 103 15.14 -22.46 -13.83
C ALA A 103 16.45 -21.91 -13.22
N THR A 104 17.59 -22.23 -13.83
CA THR A 104 18.90 -21.75 -13.39
C THR A 104 19.06 -20.25 -13.60
N VAL A 105 18.58 -19.73 -14.74
CA VAL A 105 18.56 -18.28 -15.00
C VAL A 105 17.65 -17.56 -14.02
N THR A 106 16.48 -18.13 -13.74
CA THR A 106 15.55 -17.56 -12.74
C THR A 106 16.20 -17.47 -11.37
N LEU A 107 16.88 -18.54 -10.92
CA LEU A 107 17.58 -18.56 -9.64
C LEU A 107 18.75 -17.57 -9.59
N ARG A 108 19.53 -17.43 -10.66
CA ARG A 108 20.62 -16.45 -10.75
C ARG A 108 20.13 -15.01 -10.65
N LEU A 109 19.01 -14.69 -11.31
CA LEU A 109 18.42 -13.35 -11.23
C LEU A 109 17.87 -13.05 -9.83
N LEU A 110 17.22 -14.00 -9.18
CA LEU A 110 16.79 -13.87 -7.79
C LEU A 110 17.98 -13.65 -6.85
N GLY A 111 19.04 -14.47 -7.00
CA GLY A 111 20.28 -14.32 -6.26
C GLY A 111 20.91 -12.95 -6.47
N GLY A 112 20.94 -12.46 -7.71
CA GLY A 112 21.40 -11.12 -8.03
C GLY A 112 20.59 -10.02 -7.34
N ALA A 113 19.26 -10.13 -7.33
CA ALA A 113 18.40 -9.17 -6.64
C ALA A 113 18.64 -9.19 -5.12
N VAL A 114 18.80 -10.36 -4.52
CA VAL A 114 19.17 -10.47 -3.09
C VAL A 114 20.52 -9.81 -2.80
N VAL A 115 21.52 -10.02 -3.66
CA VAL A 115 22.83 -9.34 -3.52
C VAL A 115 22.66 -7.83 -3.62
N VAL A 116 21.88 -7.31 -4.57
CA VAL A 116 21.58 -5.87 -4.67
C VAL A 116 20.88 -5.36 -3.41
N SER A 117 19.92 -6.11 -2.86
CA SER A 117 19.26 -5.78 -1.59
C SER A 117 20.29 -5.65 -0.46
N LEU A 118 21.16 -6.65 -0.29
CA LEU A 118 22.16 -6.66 0.77
C LEU A 118 23.20 -5.53 0.62
N LEU A 119 23.66 -5.27 -0.62
CA LEU A 119 24.55 -4.15 -0.90
C LEU A 119 23.88 -2.80 -0.64
N GLY A 120 22.62 -2.62 -1.06
CA GLY A 120 21.85 -1.41 -0.77
C GLY A 120 21.69 -1.17 0.73
N MET A 121 21.33 -2.20 1.48
CA MET A 121 21.23 -2.14 2.94
C MET A 121 22.58 -1.76 3.59
N ALA A 122 23.69 -2.29 3.08
CA ALA A 122 25.02 -2.06 3.68
C ALA A 122 25.62 -0.69 3.33
N PHE A 123 25.37 -0.17 2.12
CA PHE A 123 26.10 0.99 1.61
C PHE A 123 25.24 2.23 1.33
N ALA A 124 23.92 2.09 1.23
CA ALA A 124 23.02 3.19 0.91
C ALA A 124 21.68 3.13 1.66
N PRO A 125 21.66 2.89 2.99
CA PRO A 125 20.41 2.82 3.75
C PRO A 125 19.66 4.16 3.77
N ASP A 126 20.34 5.27 3.58
CA ASP A 126 19.86 6.65 3.56
C ASP A 126 19.49 7.17 2.17
N GLY A 127 19.58 6.33 1.13
CA GLY A 127 19.42 6.74 -0.27
C GLY A 127 17.99 7.13 -0.69
N PHE A 128 17.00 7.07 0.21
CA PHE A 128 15.59 7.31 -0.12
C PHE A 128 15.00 8.58 0.52
N GLY A 129 15.83 9.50 0.98
CA GLY A 129 15.41 10.75 1.60
C GLY A 129 15.45 10.73 3.13
N ARG A 130 14.98 11.81 3.74
CA ARG A 130 15.15 12.09 5.18
C ARG A 130 14.66 10.96 6.08
N ASP A 131 13.43 10.51 5.87
CA ASP A 131 12.82 9.52 6.74
C ASP A 131 13.44 8.11 6.58
N SER A 132 14.24 7.87 5.52
CA SER A 132 14.93 6.60 5.33
C SER A 132 15.95 6.27 6.42
N THR A 133 16.46 7.28 7.12
CA THR A 133 17.41 7.14 8.24
C THR A 133 16.73 6.83 9.56
N THR A 134 15.40 7.00 9.65
CA THR A 134 14.67 6.75 10.90
C THR A 134 14.70 5.28 11.28
N LEU A 135 14.97 5.03 12.55
CA LEU A 135 15.07 3.67 13.11
C LEU A 135 13.68 3.05 13.29
N VAL A 136 13.48 1.88 12.72
CA VAL A 136 12.33 1.01 12.97
C VAL A 136 12.64 0.02 14.10
N SER A 137 13.93 -0.32 14.28
CA SER A 137 14.44 -1.12 15.39
C SER A 137 15.86 -0.68 15.73
N GLN A 138 16.48 -1.30 16.74
CA GLN A 138 17.84 -0.94 17.20
C GLN A 138 18.90 -0.84 16.08
N HIS A 139 18.73 -1.59 14.99
CA HIS A 139 19.73 -1.69 13.91
C HIS A 139 19.16 -1.53 12.50
N LEU A 140 17.85 -1.40 12.36
CA LEU A 140 17.19 -1.31 11.07
C LEU A 140 16.53 0.05 10.91
N THR A 141 16.83 0.72 9.82
CA THR A 141 16.15 1.94 9.40
C THR A 141 15.06 1.61 8.36
N ARG A 142 14.20 2.58 8.08
CA ARG A 142 13.19 2.49 7.00
C ARG A 142 13.84 2.20 5.65
N GLY A 143 15.01 2.79 5.36
CA GLY A 143 15.77 2.53 4.15
C GLY A 143 16.24 1.09 4.02
N HIS A 144 16.61 0.42 5.12
CA HIS A 144 16.93 -1.01 5.09
C HIS A 144 15.72 -1.85 4.66
N ILE A 145 14.51 -1.52 5.17
CA ILE A 145 13.27 -2.21 4.78
C ILE A 145 12.97 -2.04 3.29
N VAL A 146 13.17 -0.83 2.76
CA VAL A 146 13.00 -0.56 1.33
C VAL A 146 13.98 -1.37 0.50
N TRP A 147 15.27 -1.36 0.84
CA TRP A 147 16.27 -2.17 0.13
C TRP A 147 16.00 -3.67 0.19
N MET A 148 15.46 -4.18 1.30
CA MET A 148 15.07 -5.59 1.42
C MET A 148 14.03 -5.97 0.35
N SER A 149 13.11 -5.08 0.02
CA SER A 149 11.92 -5.37 -0.78
C SER A 149 12.00 -4.88 -2.22
N LEU A 150 12.55 -3.68 -2.43
CA LEU A 150 12.52 -2.98 -3.72
C LEU A 150 13.16 -3.75 -4.89
N PRO A 151 14.38 -4.35 -4.77
CA PRO A 151 14.98 -5.08 -5.86
C PRO A 151 14.18 -6.31 -6.29
N LEU A 152 13.56 -7.02 -5.35
CA LEU A 152 12.74 -8.20 -5.63
C LEU A 152 11.39 -7.83 -6.26
N LEU A 153 10.76 -6.73 -5.81
CA LEU A 153 9.54 -6.22 -6.42
C LEU A 153 9.79 -5.70 -7.83
N THR A 154 10.83 -4.90 -8.04
CA THR A 154 11.18 -4.35 -9.34
C THR A 154 11.58 -5.44 -10.35
N LEU A 155 12.28 -6.48 -9.90
CA LEU A 155 12.62 -7.63 -10.72
C LEU A 155 11.37 -8.32 -11.30
N ALA A 156 10.27 -8.35 -10.56
CA ALA A 156 9.02 -8.97 -10.99
C ALA A 156 8.22 -8.12 -12.01
N VAL A 157 8.45 -6.81 -12.10
CA VAL A 157 7.66 -5.91 -12.96
C VAL A 157 7.70 -6.32 -14.43
N ALA A 158 8.91 -6.50 -14.99
CA ALA A 158 9.08 -6.77 -16.41
C ALA A 158 8.45 -8.09 -16.87
N PRO A 159 8.66 -9.24 -16.19
CA PRO A 159 8.05 -10.50 -16.61
C PRO A 159 6.53 -10.50 -16.42
N VAL A 160 6.00 -9.87 -15.37
CA VAL A 160 4.54 -9.77 -15.16
C VAL A 160 3.90 -8.90 -16.24
N ALA A 161 4.46 -7.73 -16.53
CA ALA A 161 3.99 -6.85 -17.60
C ALA A 161 4.05 -7.54 -18.98
N ARG A 162 5.15 -8.25 -19.27
CA ARG A 162 5.27 -9.04 -20.51
C ARG A 162 4.15 -10.06 -20.66
N GLU A 163 3.73 -10.70 -19.58
CA GLU A 163 2.65 -11.68 -19.62
C GLU A 163 1.29 -11.03 -19.95
N VAL A 164 1.00 -9.84 -19.43
CA VAL A 164 -0.20 -9.05 -19.80
C VAL A 164 -0.17 -8.73 -21.30
N VAL A 165 0.95 -8.21 -21.80
CA VAL A 165 1.11 -7.87 -23.22
C VAL A 165 0.93 -9.12 -24.09
N ARG A 166 1.54 -10.24 -23.72
CA ARG A 166 1.40 -11.52 -24.42
C ARG A 166 -0.05 -11.99 -24.50
N GLN A 167 -0.80 -11.89 -23.41
CA GLN A 167 -2.22 -12.26 -23.38
C GLN A 167 -3.06 -11.33 -24.27
N ALA A 168 -2.78 -10.02 -24.26
CA ALA A 168 -3.46 -9.07 -25.12
C ALA A 168 -3.17 -9.31 -26.62
N GLN A 169 -1.90 -9.57 -26.97
CA GLN A 169 -1.50 -9.91 -28.34
C GLN A 169 -2.14 -11.21 -28.83
N THR A 170 -2.18 -12.23 -27.98
CA THR A 170 -2.84 -13.52 -28.27
C THR A 170 -4.34 -13.31 -28.51
N ALA A 171 -4.99 -12.47 -27.73
CA ALA A 171 -6.39 -12.12 -27.94
C ALA A 171 -6.62 -11.47 -29.29
N ARG A 172 -5.75 -10.54 -29.69
CA ARG A 172 -5.81 -9.84 -30.98
C ARG A 172 -5.62 -10.81 -32.15
N SER A 173 -4.65 -11.75 -32.07
CA SER A 173 -4.34 -12.67 -33.16
C SER A 173 -5.36 -13.81 -33.32
N LYS A 174 -5.89 -14.33 -32.20
CA LYS A 174 -6.84 -15.46 -32.21
C LYS A 174 -8.32 -15.03 -32.19
N GLY A 175 -8.62 -13.72 -32.18
CA GLY A 175 -9.99 -13.19 -32.09
C GLY A 175 -10.73 -13.58 -30.81
N SER A 176 -10.04 -14.13 -29.81
CA SER A 176 -10.63 -14.61 -28.56
C SER A 176 -9.84 -14.16 -27.36
N LEU A 177 -10.46 -13.40 -26.47
CA LEU A 177 -9.85 -12.93 -25.22
C LEU A 177 -10.00 -14.00 -24.14
N LYS A 178 -8.88 -14.57 -23.67
CA LYS A 178 -8.87 -15.42 -22.48
C LYS A 178 -8.96 -14.53 -21.23
N ARG A 179 -10.18 -14.19 -20.80
CA ARG A 179 -10.46 -13.19 -19.74
C ARG A 179 -9.84 -13.57 -18.39
N ILE A 180 -9.91 -14.86 -18.01
CA ILE A 180 -9.39 -15.33 -16.71
C ILE A 180 -7.87 -15.15 -16.61
N PRO A 181 -7.03 -15.65 -17.55
CA PRO A 181 -5.61 -15.41 -17.49
C PRO A 181 -5.22 -13.94 -17.57
N LEU A 182 -5.89 -13.16 -18.43
CA LEU A 182 -5.63 -11.73 -18.54
C LEU A 182 -5.95 -11.01 -17.22
N GLY A 183 -7.13 -11.25 -16.66
CA GLY A 183 -7.54 -10.66 -15.39
C GLY A 183 -6.59 -11.01 -14.25
N ALA A 184 -6.15 -12.28 -14.16
CA ALA A 184 -5.17 -12.70 -13.16
C ALA A 184 -3.83 -11.95 -13.31
N HIS A 185 -3.33 -11.76 -14.52
CA HIS A 185 -2.06 -11.02 -14.72
C HIS A 185 -2.23 -9.51 -14.47
N ILE A 186 -3.40 -8.94 -14.76
CA ILE A 186 -3.71 -7.54 -14.37
C ILE A 186 -3.69 -7.40 -12.85
N VAL A 187 -4.27 -8.35 -12.10
CA VAL A 187 -4.19 -8.37 -10.62
C VAL A 187 -2.74 -8.40 -10.16
N HIS A 188 -1.88 -9.24 -10.77
CA HIS A 188 -0.47 -9.29 -10.39
C HIS A 188 0.29 -7.99 -10.68
N VAL A 189 0.02 -7.32 -11.82
CA VAL A 189 0.56 -5.97 -12.10
C VAL A 189 0.06 -4.99 -11.05
N GLY A 190 -1.25 -4.98 -10.79
CA GLY A 190 -1.86 -4.11 -9.80
C GLY A 190 -1.23 -4.29 -8.41
N LEU A 191 -1.02 -5.54 -7.99
CA LEU A 191 -0.35 -5.84 -6.72
C LEU A 191 1.08 -5.29 -6.67
N LEU A 192 1.89 -5.48 -7.72
CA LEU A 192 3.26 -4.94 -7.75
C LEU A 192 3.27 -3.41 -7.69
N VAL A 193 2.42 -2.76 -8.47
CA VAL A 193 2.30 -1.29 -8.48
C VAL A 193 1.86 -0.77 -7.12
N LEU A 194 0.88 -1.44 -6.48
CA LEU A 194 0.42 -1.11 -5.13
C LEU A 194 1.54 -1.25 -4.11
N LEU A 195 2.28 -2.37 -4.13
CA LEU A 195 3.37 -2.61 -3.18
C LEU A 195 4.53 -1.61 -3.36
N LEU A 196 4.86 -1.23 -4.59
CA LEU A 196 5.85 -0.18 -4.86
C LEU A 196 5.37 1.18 -4.34
N GLY A 197 4.10 1.53 -4.54
CA GLY A 197 3.49 2.72 -3.95
C GLY A 197 3.50 2.67 -2.42
N HIS A 198 3.17 1.52 -1.83
CA HIS A 198 3.20 1.32 -0.38
C HIS A 198 4.59 1.55 0.22
N LEU A 199 5.66 1.08 -0.41
CA LEU A 199 7.03 1.38 0.03
C LEU A 199 7.28 2.89 0.11
N SER A 200 6.80 3.66 -0.87
CA SER A 200 7.02 5.11 -0.94
C SER A 200 6.15 5.91 0.04
N THR A 201 4.92 5.47 0.29
CA THR A 201 3.93 6.26 1.05
C THR A 201 3.76 5.83 2.49
N THR A 202 4.20 4.63 2.83
CA THR A 202 4.03 4.06 4.17
C THR A 202 5.37 3.73 4.80
N VAL A 203 6.23 2.96 4.10
CA VAL A 203 7.51 2.55 4.69
C VAL A 203 8.48 3.74 4.78
N LEU A 204 8.55 4.57 3.74
CA LEU A 204 9.44 5.74 3.71
C LEU A 204 8.92 6.99 4.43
N VAL A 205 7.73 6.96 5.01
CA VAL A 205 7.17 8.10 5.74
C VAL A 205 7.07 7.76 7.22
N ASP A 206 7.87 8.42 8.04
CA ASP A 206 7.80 8.26 9.49
C ASP A 206 6.67 9.08 10.10
N ARG A 207 5.52 8.46 10.30
CA ARG A 207 4.34 9.11 10.86
C ARG A 207 4.49 9.46 12.34
N GLY A 208 5.50 8.92 13.03
CA GLY A 208 5.81 9.23 14.42
C GLY A 208 6.74 10.43 14.58
N ASP A 209 7.46 10.84 13.54
CA ASP A 209 8.45 11.91 13.61
C ASP A 209 7.76 13.27 13.88
N ALA A 210 8.25 13.93 14.92
CA ALA A 210 7.82 15.28 15.30
C ALA A 210 8.12 16.34 14.23
N SER A 211 9.05 16.07 13.31
CA SER A 211 9.41 17.00 12.23
C SER A 211 8.29 17.20 11.20
N HIS A 212 7.30 16.30 11.14
CA HIS A 212 6.10 16.49 10.34
C HIS A 212 5.09 17.46 10.97
N ARG A 213 5.28 17.83 12.25
CA ARG A 213 4.44 18.82 12.92
C ARG A 213 4.98 20.22 12.64
N VAL A 214 4.20 21.00 11.95
CA VAL A 214 4.55 22.36 11.52
C VAL A 214 3.72 23.36 12.29
N SER A 215 4.41 24.34 12.90
CA SER A 215 3.76 25.51 13.48
C SER A 215 3.72 26.61 12.41
N LEU A 216 2.53 27.03 12.03
CA LEU A 216 2.31 28.05 11.02
C LEU A 216 1.93 29.36 11.72
N VAL A 217 2.69 30.39 11.44
CA VAL A 217 2.39 31.80 11.88
C VAL A 217 1.51 32.44 10.83
N LYS A 218 0.53 33.22 11.26
CA LYS A 218 -0.41 33.88 10.36
C LYS A 218 0.32 34.83 9.42
N ASP A 219 -0.06 34.75 8.14
CA ASP A 219 0.48 35.57 7.06
C ASP A 219 2.00 35.45 6.84
N GLU A 220 2.64 34.37 7.42
CA GLU A 220 4.04 34.03 7.17
C GLU A 220 4.14 32.72 6.39
N VAL A 221 5.04 32.68 5.39
CA VAL A 221 5.31 31.47 4.62
C VAL A 221 6.38 30.66 5.32
N ILE A 222 6.02 29.50 5.82
CA ILE A 222 6.93 28.54 6.45
C ILE A 222 7.30 27.46 5.43
N VAL A 223 8.60 27.21 5.27
CA VAL A 223 9.09 26.18 4.35
C VAL A 223 9.08 24.82 5.02
N HIS A 224 8.40 23.85 4.40
CA HIS A 224 8.36 22.46 4.86
C HIS A 224 8.33 21.50 3.68
N ASP A 225 9.27 20.55 3.65
CA ASP A 225 9.44 19.52 2.61
C ASP A 225 9.37 20.06 1.16
N GLY A 226 10.01 21.21 0.91
CA GLY A 226 10.05 21.86 -0.39
C GLY A 226 8.75 22.57 -0.78
N LEU A 227 7.87 22.80 0.17
CA LEU A 227 6.64 23.58 0.02
C LEU A 227 6.67 24.82 0.91
N GLY A 228 6.10 25.91 0.42
CA GLY A 228 5.76 27.07 1.24
C GLY A 228 4.34 26.92 1.78
N LEU A 229 4.17 27.05 3.07
CA LEU A 229 2.89 26.92 3.76
C LEU A 229 2.58 28.24 4.47
N GLU A 230 1.44 28.85 4.17
CA GLU A 230 0.99 30.11 4.75
C GLU A 230 -0.36 29.90 5.44
N PHE A 231 -0.45 30.15 6.72
CA PHE A 231 -1.71 30.18 7.44
C PHE A 231 -2.42 31.53 7.18
N VAL A 232 -3.60 31.46 6.56
CA VAL A 232 -4.37 32.67 6.17
C VAL A 232 -5.47 32.99 7.18
N GLY A 233 -6.05 32.00 7.83
CA GLY A 233 -7.14 32.21 8.77
C GLY A 233 -7.87 30.90 9.10
N LEU A 234 -8.93 31.05 9.90
CA LEU A 234 -9.80 29.94 10.25
C LEU A 234 -11.06 29.90 9.40
N GLU A 235 -11.57 28.71 9.15
CA GLU A 235 -12.87 28.48 8.57
C GLU A 235 -13.76 27.82 9.61
N ILE A 236 -14.94 28.40 9.86
CA ILE A 236 -15.92 27.88 10.81
C ILE A 236 -17.24 27.74 10.09
N GLU A 237 -17.76 26.51 10.10
CA GLU A 237 -19.06 26.21 9.55
C GLU A 237 -19.94 25.61 10.64
N SER A 238 -21.09 26.29 10.90
CA SER A 238 -22.12 25.83 11.82
C SER A 238 -23.52 25.97 11.22
N THR A 239 -23.63 26.60 10.06
CA THR A 239 -24.92 26.90 9.42
C THR A 239 -25.47 25.63 8.75
N GLY A 240 -26.71 25.29 9.09
CA GLY A 240 -27.39 24.10 8.51
C GLY A 240 -27.05 22.78 9.19
N LEU A 241 -26.22 22.81 10.24
CA LEU A 241 -25.90 21.64 11.07
C LEU A 241 -26.84 21.60 12.30
N GLU A 242 -26.96 20.42 12.91
CA GLU A 242 -27.68 20.27 14.17
C GLU A 242 -27.01 21.07 15.28
N VAL A 243 -27.77 21.43 16.33
CA VAL A 243 -27.23 22.17 17.47
C VAL A 243 -26.11 21.40 18.13
N GLY A 244 -24.94 22.02 18.24
CA GLY A 244 -23.73 21.42 18.78
C GLY A 244 -22.82 20.74 17.73
N ASP A 245 -23.29 20.61 16.50
CA ASP A 245 -22.45 20.17 15.39
C ASP A 245 -21.73 21.39 14.77
N GLY A 246 -20.55 21.18 14.24
CA GLY A 246 -19.77 22.24 13.61
C GLY A 246 -18.45 21.74 13.03
N PHE A 247 -17.90 22.57 12.16
CA PHE A 247 -16.57 22.38 11.60
C PHE A 247 -15.70 23.57 11.99
N ILE A 248 -14.45 23.29 12.35
CA ILE A 248 -13.40 24.29 12.47
C ILE A 248 -12.20 23.80 11.65
N GLY A 249 -11.79 24.60 10.68
CA GLY A 249 -10.65 24.32 9.81
C GLY A 249 -9.65 25.45 9.79
N VAL A 250 -8.43 25.11 9.40
CA VAL A 250 -7.30 26.01 9.20
C VAL A 250 -7.08 26.18 7.71
N ARG A 251 -7.28 27.40 7.20
CA ARG A 251 -7.07 27.71 5.79
C ARG A 251 -5.59 27.96 5.55
N ILE A 252 -4.99 27.15 4.68
CA ILE A 252 -3.56 27.15 4.36
C ILE A 252 -3.40 27.32 2.86
N ASN A 253 -2.69 28.38 2.44
CA ASN A 253 -2.17 28.48 1.08
C ASN A 253 -0.91 27.66 0.95
N VAL A 254 -0.79 26.95 -0.16
CA VAL A 254 0.40 26.13 -0.46
C VAL A 254 1.09 26.66 -1.69
N TYR A 255 2.39 26.87 -1.59
CA TYR A 255 3.24 27.43 -2.63
C TYR A 255 4.33 26.44 -3.05
N GLU A 256 4.70 26.51 -4.31
CA GLU A 256 5.92 25.87 -4.79
C GLU A 256 7.13 26.65 -4.31
N MET A 257 8.22 25.96 -3.98
CA MET A 257 9.46 26.59 -3.55
C MET A 257 10.55 26.38 -4.60
N ASP A 258 11.23 27.48 -4.98
CA ASP A 258 12.46 27.41 -5.75
C ASP A 258 13.63 27.80 -4.82
N GLY A 259 14.22 26.76 -4.20
CA GLY A 259 15.16 26.92 -3.12
C GLY A 259 14.52 27.62 -1.91
N THR A 260 14.92 28.85 -1.62
CA THR A 260 14.35 29.69 -0.54
C THR A 260 13.31 30.69 -1.04
N THR A 261 13.06 30.77 -2.34
CA THR A 261 12.14 31.74 -2.93
C THR A 261 10.74 31.15 -3.05
N VAL A 262 9.73 31.90 -2.60
CA VAL A 262 8.32 31.53 -2.72
C VAL A 262 7.92 31.67 -4.20
N GLY A 263 7.50 30.58 -4.81
CA GLY A 263 7.04 30.50 -6.19
C GLY A 263 5.53 30.67 -6.34
N ALA A 264 4.95 29.99 -7.31
CA ALA A 264 3.51 30.06 -7.57
C ALA A 264 2.71 29.36 -6.47
N ARG A 265 1.52 29.93 -6.14
CA ARG A 265 0.53 29.24 -5.32
C ARG A 265 -0.01 28.03 -6.08
N ILE A 266 0.14 26.85 -5.51
CA ILE A 266 -0.28 25.57 -6.13
C ILE A 266 -1.63 25.07 -5.61
N GLY A 267 -2.11 25.63 -4.49
CA GLY A 267 -3.42 25.27 -3.96
C GLY A 267 -3.76 25.93 -2.63
N GLU A 268 -4.95 25.64 -2.16
CA GLU A 268 -5.45 25.95 -0.83
C GLU A 268 -6.02 24.69 -0.21
N VAL A 269 -5.79 24.49 1.06
CA VAL A 269 -6.31 23.35 1.82
C VAL A 269 -6.88 23.82 3.14
N VAL A 270 -7.88 23.10 3.65
CA VAL A 270 -8.55 23.42 4.91
C VAL A 270 -8.65 22.15 5.78
N PRO A 271 -7.53 21.68 6.38
CA PRO A 271 -7.61 20.62 7.37
C PRO A 271 -8.32 21.12 8.63
N GLY A 272 -9.12 20.27 9.27
CA GLY A 272 -9.91 20.73 10.40
C GLY A 272 -10.42 19.62 11.31
N THR A 273 -11.40 19.96 12.12
CA THR A 273 -12.10 19.03 12.99
C THR A 273 -13.59 19.22 12.87
N LEU A 274 -14.30 18.13 12.63
CA LEU A 274 -15.75 18.04 12.72
C LEU A 274 -16.13 17.64 14.15
N ARG A 275 -17.02 18.38 14.76
CA ARG A 275 -17.63 18.06 16.04
C ARG A 275 -19.08 17.68 15.82
N PHE A 276 -19.48 16.56 16.42
CA PHE A 276 -20.85 16.08 16.47
C PHE A 276 -21.23 15.85 17.93
N ASP A 277 -22.10 16.69 18.49
CA ASP A 277 -22.50 16.59 19.89
C ASP A 277 -23.21 15.26 20.19
N SER A 278 -23.96 14.73 19.23
CA SER A 278 -24.62 13.43 19.34
C SER A 278 -23.65 12.24 19.49
N GLN A 279 -22.39 12.40 19.03
CA GLN A 279 -21.39 11.33 19.05
C GLN A 279 -20.30 11.54 20.10
N GLY A 280 -20.18 12.73 20.67
CA GLY A 280 -19.23 13.08 21.73
C GLY A 280 -17.75 13.05 21.36
N ILE A 281 -17.40 12.64 20.13
CA ILE A 281 -16.02 12.46 19.66
C ILE A 281 -15.79 13.32 18.43
N PRO A 282 -14.86 14.30 18.47
CA PRO A 282 -14.46 15.06 17.30
C PRO A 282 -13.83 14.15 16.24
N ARG A 283 -14.12 14.41 14.97
CA ARG A 283 -13.51 13.72 13.83
C ARG A 283 -12.51 14.65 13.14
N SER A 284 -11.32 14.17 12.90
CA SER A 284 -10.34 14.90 12.09
C SER A 284 -10.80 14.91 10.63
N GLU A 285 -10.87 16.10 10.04
CA GLU A 285 -11.04 16.32 8.61
C GLU A 285 -9.68 16.55 8.00
N VAL A 286 -9.24 15.56 7.23
CA VAL A 286 -7.92 15.56 6.59
C VAL A 286 -8.04 16.24 5.23
N ALA A 287 -7.21 17.24 4.97
CA ALA A 287 -7.14 17.89 3.67
C ALA A 287 -5.98 17.28 2.84
N THR A 288 -6.18 17.12 1.56
CA THR A 288 -5.18 16.55 0.66
C THR A 288 -4.98 17.47 -0.54
N LEU A 289 -3.72 17.80 -0.82
CA LEU A 289 -3.31 18.45 -2.06
C LEU A 289 -2.71 17.42 -3.00
N THR A 290 -3.43 17.06 -4.06
CA THR A 290 -2.98 16.10 -5.06
C THR A 290 -2.09 16.78 -6.10
N ARG A 291 -0.87 16.23 -6.32
CA ARG A 291 0.11 16.68 -7.32
C ARG A 291 0.52 15.50 -8.22
N LEU A 292 1.14 15.79 -9.36
CA LEU A 292 1.65 14.74 -10.26
C LEU A 292 2.65 13.80 -9.58
N THR A 293 3.44 14.31 -8.64
CA THR A 293 4.47 13.55 -7.92
C THR A 293 3.90 12.74 -6.75
N GLY A 294 2.67 12.98 -6.34
CA GLY A 294 2.02 12.36 -5.20
C GLY A 294 1.14 13.33 -4.42
N ASP A 295 0.60 12.88 -3.31
CA ASP A 295 -0.27 13.67 -2.45
C ASP A 295 0.51 14.32 -1.31
N VAL A 296 0.05 15.49 -0.89
CA VAL A 296 0.45 16.10 0.39
C VAL A 296 -0.76 16.11 1.30
N VAL A 297 -0.64 15.50 2.45
CA VAL A 297 -1.72 15.31 3.41
C VAL A 297 -1.52 16.27 4.58
N PHE A 298 -2.55 17.03 4.91
CA PHE A 298 -2.59 17.97 6.00
C PHE A 298 -3.57 17.50 7.05
N ILE A 299 -3.11 17.40 8.29
CA ILE A 299 -3.91 16.96 9.42
C ILE A 299 -3.86 18.07 10.49
N PHE A 300 -5.02 18.56 10.87
CA PHE A 300 -5.13 19.53 11.96
C PHE A 300 -4.77 18.87 13.30
N ASP A 301 -3.95 19.55 14.12
CA ASP A 301 -3.69 19.09 15.49
C ASP A 301 -4.92 19.32 16.37
N GLY A 302 -5.72 18.28 16.56
CA GLY A 302 -6.97 18.34 17.31
C GLY A 302 -6.83 18.80 18.77
N SER A 303 -5.60 18.75 19.34
CA SER A 303 -5.35 19.26 20.69
C SER A 303 -5.60 20.76 20.84
N GLN A 304 -5.55 21.50 19.73
CA GLN A 304 -5.83 22.94 19.66
C GLN A 304 -7.32 23.27 19.50
N ALA A 305 -8.15 22.32 19.11
CA ALA A 305 -9.54 22.57 18.74
C ALA A 305 -10.31 23.31 19.86
N GLY A 306 -10.13 22.89 21.11
CA GLY A 306 -10.81 23.52 22.26
C GLY A 306 -10.43 24.97 22.47
N SER A 307 -9.15 25.33 22.36
CA SER A 307 -8.67 26.71 22.50
C SER A 307 -9.14 27.59 21.33
N LEU A 308 -9.09 27.06 20.12
CA LEU A 308 -9.56 27.76 18.92
C LEU A 308 -11.08 28.02 18.97
N MET A 309 -11.87 27.04 19.43
CA MET A 309 -13.32 27.22 19.60
C MET A 309 -13.67 28.20 20.69
N SER A 310 -12.92 28.26 21.82
CA SER A 310 -13.15 29.25 22.86
C SER A 310 -12.82 30.64 22.39
N SER A 311 -11.74 30.82 21.60
CA SER A 311 -11.38 32.08 20.98
C SER A 311 -12.41 32.52 19.94
N ALA A 312 -12.96 31.58 19.17
CA ALA A 312 -14.04 31.83 18.23
C ALA A 312 -15.30 32.35 18.92
N GLY A 313 -15.69 31.75 20.04
CA GLY A 313 -16.85 32.18 20.84
C GLY A 313 -16.71 33.53 21.47
N SER A 314 -15.48 33.99 21.73
CA SER A 314 -15.18 35.35 22.26
C SER A 314 -14.99 36.41 21.16
N GLY A 315 -15.17 36.08 19.89
CA GLY A 315 -14.95 37.01 18.77
C GLY A 315 -13.49 37.23 18.40
N GLY A 316 -12.57 36.44 18.99
CA GLY A 316 -11.12 36.58 18.84
C GLY A 316 -10.48 35.80 17.70
N LEU A 317 -11.21 35.39 16.68
CA LEU A 317 -10.67 34.61 15.55
C LEU A 317 -9.52 35.31 14.82
N GLU A 318 -9.60 36.63 14.69
CA GLU A 318 -8.56 37.42 14.05
C GLU A 318 -7.25 37.48 14.86
N GLN A 319 -7.32 37.19 16.18
CA GLN A 319 -6.18 37.19 17.09
C GLN A 319 -5.39 35.88 17.11
N ILE A 320 -5.82 34.88 16.35
CA ILE A 320 -5.11 33.64 16.28
C ILE A 320 -3.94 33.74 15.31
N GLU A 321 -2.74 33.87 15.88
CA GLU A 321 -1.50 34.13 15.15
C GLU A 321 -0.75 32.82 14.85
N LEU A 322 -1.04 31.71 15.56
CA LEU A 322 -0.30 30.46 15.44
C LEU A 322 -1.24 29.25 15.42
N VAL A 323 -1.01 28.35 14.45
CA VAL A 323 -1.68 27.06 14.39
C VAL A 323 -0.66 25.93 14.15
N ARG A 324 -0.97 24.72 14.59
CA ARG A 324 -0.16 23.55 14.35
C ARG A 324 -0.90 22.58 13.46
N VAL A 325 -0.18 22.07 12.45
CA VAL A 325 -0.66 21.03 11.54
C VAL A 325 0.40 19.96 11.38
N THR A 326 -0.01 18.75 11.08
CA THR A 326 0.90 17.69 10.66
C THR A 326 0.83 17.57 9.15
N VAL A 327 1.98 17.57 8.48
CA VAL A 327 2.07 17.56 7.02
C VAL A 327 2.89 16.36 6.59
N TYR A 328 2.28 15.48 5.79
CA TYR A 328 2.96 14.34 5.18
C TYR A 328 3.06 14.52 3.67
N ASN A 329 4.27 14.48 3.16
CA ASN A 329 4.50 14.38 1.73
C ASN A 329 4.53 12.88 1.34
N LEU A 330 3.57 12.44 0.53
CA LEU A 330 3.41 11.04 0.13
C LEU A 330 3.78 10.87 -1.35
N PRO A 331 5.08 10.79 -1.69
CA PRO A 331 5.50 10.62 -3.07
C PRO A 331 4.97 9.31 -3.63
N HIS A 332 4.55 9.36 -4.90
CA HIS A 332 4.04 8.19 -5.63
C HIS A 332 2.76 7.56 -5.05
N SER A 333 1.96 8.29 -4.25
CA SER A 333 0.65 7.83 -3.74
C SER A 333 -0.28 7.34 -4.86
N HIS A 334 -0.19 7.91 -6.05
CA HIS A 334 -0.93 7.47 -7.24
C HIS A 334 -0.68 6.01 -7.62
N LEU A 335 0.51 5.47 -7.31
CA LEU A 335 0.78 4.05 -7.54
C LEU A 335 -0.09 3.15 -6.66
N VAL A 336 -0.37 3.57 -5.42
CA VAL A 336 -1.27 2.81 -4.53
C VAL A 336 -2.67 2.74 -5.14
N TRP A 337 -3.21 3.88 -5.58
CA TRP A 337 -4.53 3.94 -6.20
C TRP A 337 -4.59 3.23 -7.55
N ALA A 338 -3.59 3.44 -8.41
CA ALA A 338 -3.50 2.77 -9.71
C ALA A 338 -3.40 1.24 -9.55
N GLY A 339 -2.57 0.78 -8.60
CA GLY A 339 -2.43 -0.63 -8.27
C GLY A 339 -3.75 -1.22 -7.77
N TRP A 340 -4.44 -0.53 -6.87
CA TRP A 340 -5.73 -0.96 -6.34
C TRP A 340 -6.79 -1.03 -7.44
N CYS A 341 -6.92 0.00 -8.28
CA CYS A 341 -7.84 0.00 -9.41
C CYS A 341 -7.55 -1.13 -10.41
N ALA A 342 -6.27 -1.39 -10.71
CA ALA A 342 -5.86 -2.50 -11.57
C ALA A 342 -6.24 -3.85 -10.96
N MET A 343 -6.03 -4.05 -9.66
CA MET A 343 -6.45 -5.28 -8.97
C MET A 343 -7.97 -5.48 -9.05
N MET A 344 -8.75 -4.43 -8.74
CA MET A 344 -10.21 -4.50 -8.81
C MET A 344 -10.71 -4.78 -10.23
N GLY A 345 -10.14 -4.12 -11.24
CA GLY A 345 -10.46 -4.35 -12.64
C GLY A 345 -10.13 -5.76 -13.11
N GLY A 346 -8.97 -6.27 -12.69
CA GLY A 346 -8.55 -7.65 -12.98
C GLY A 346 -9.48 -8.68 -12.32
N MET A 347 -9.84 -8.48 -11.06
CA MET A 347 -10.80 -9.35 -10.34
C MET A 347 -12.19 -9.32 -10.97
N ALA A 348 -12.67 -8.14 -11.35
CA ALA A 348 -13.95 -7.99 -12.05
C ALA A 348 -13.97 -8.76 -13.39
N LEU A 349 -12.86 -8.71 -14.15
CA LEU A 349 -12.70 -9.44 -15.40
C LEU A 349 -12.72 -10.96 -15.19
N VAL A 350 -12.06 -11.47 -14.14
CA VAL A 350 -12.08 -12.89 -13.76
C VAL A 350 -13.48 -13.33 -13.34
N SER A 351 -14.14 -12.54 -12.48
CA SER A 351 -15.50 -12.84 -11.98
C SER A 351 -16.52 -12.86 -13.11
N TRP A 352 -16.47 -11.90 -14.03
CA TRP A 352 -17.34 -11.88 -15.20
C TRP A 352 -17.17 -13.13 -16.07
N ALA A 353 -15.94 -13.58 -16.29
CA ALA A 353 -15.67 -14.81 -17.02
C ALA A 353 -16.17 -16.06 -16.28
N GLY A 354 -16.12 -16.06 -14.94
CA GLY A 354 -16.66 -17.13 -14.09
C GLY A 354 -18.17 -17.27 -14.19
N MET A 355 -18.90 -16.16 -14.15
CA MET A 355 -20.37 -16.16 -14.28
C MET A 355 -20.84 -16.79 -15.60
N GLY A 356 -20.18 -16.50 -16.70
CA GLY A 356 -20.50 -17.10 -17.99
C GLY A 356 -20.25 -18.62 -18.06
N ARG A 357 -19.37 -19.17 -17.23
CA ARG A 357 -19.16 -20.62 -17.07
C ARG A 357 -20.28 -21.27 -16.26
N VAL A 358 -20.67 -20.66 -15.15
CA VAL A 358 -21.78 -21.15 -14.31
C VAL A 358 -23.08 -21.16 -15.09
N GLU A 359 -23.38 -20.11 -15.86
CA GLU A 359 -24.58 -20.08 -16.71
C GLU A 359 -24.62 -21.20 -17.76
N LYS A 360 -23.47 -21.54 -18.37
CA LYS A 360 -23.36 -22.67 -19.29
C LYS A 360 -23.60 -24.01 -18.62
N LEU A 361 -23.08 -24.20 -17.40
CA LEU A 361 -23.31 -25.40 -16.60
C LEU A 361 -24.77 -25.56 -16.21
N VAL A 362 -25.41 -24.49 -15.76
CA VAL A 362 -26.82 -24.46 -15.36
C VAL A 362 -27.73 -24.76 -16.57
N LYS A 363 -27.36 -24.27 -17.76
CA LYS A 363 -28.12 -24.54 -19.02
C LYS A 363 -27.81 -25.90 -19.65
N GLY A 364 -27.06 -26.78 -18.97
CA GLY A 364 -26.73 -28.13 -19.45
C GLY A 364 -25.87 -28.16 -20.73
N LYS A 365 -25.24 -27.06 -21.11
CA LYS A 365 -24.32 -27.02 -22.25
C LYS A 365 -22.94 -27.59 -21.85
N PRO A 366 -22.38 -28.52 -22.61
CA PRO A 366 -21.07 -29.07 -22.30
C PRO A 366 -20.02 -27.96 -22.27
N VAL A 367 -19.31 -27.84 -21.14
CA VAL A 367 -18.15 -26.97 -21.04
C VAL A 367 -17.02 -27.66 -21.80
N LYS A 368 -16.57 -27.09 -22.92
CA LYS A 368 -15.35 -27.57 -23.59
C LYS A 368 -14.22 -27.54 -22.58
N GLN A 369 -13.63 -28.71 -22.30
CA GLN A 369 -12.39 -28.79 -21.53
C GLN A 369 -11.31 -27.97 -22.25
N PRO A 370 -10.44 -27.25 -21.55
CA PRO A 370 -9.29 -26.61 -22.17
C PRO A 370 -8.43 -27.71 -22.78
N GLU A 371 -8.18 -27.62 -24.09
CA GLU A 371 -7.17 -28.44 -24.76
C GLU A 371 -5.85 -28.20 -24.01
N GLU A 372 -5.29 -29.26 -23.44
CA GLU A 372 -3.97 -29.25 -22.85
C GLU A 372 -2.95 -29.03 -23.98
N GLU A 373 -2.42 -27.81 -24.07
CA GLU A 373 -1.22 -27.47 -24.86
C GLU A 373 0.01 -27.30 -23.95
#